data_d4d0e7012cd7ab0d751463279f87e277
#
_entry.id   d4d0e7012cd7ab0d751463279f87e277
#
_cell.length_a   1.000
_cell.length_b   1.000
_cell.length_c   1.000
_cell.angle_alpha   90.00
_cell.angle_beta   90.00
_cell.angle_gamma   90.00
#
_symmetry.space_group_name_H-M   'P 1'
#
loop_
_entity.id
_entity.type
_entity.pdbx_description
1 polymer ?
#
loop_
_entity_poly.entity_id
_entity_poly.type
_entity_poly.pdbx_seq_one_letter_code
_entity_poly.pdbx_strand_id
1 'polypeptide(L)'
;MMKITTDMIHRDLRKYASTVLNNQVSLNSITAIRERDRTLKRKFYGKWFGKNTHMEEKEILRNDGSSLRICIVYPNHLSGEECTGLLWLHGGGYGTTLPEECYPYAERFLISGNVVMVLPDYRKSYEAPYPAALEDAYLTLKWMKKHACKLHINPHQLFVGGV
;
A
#
# COMPACT_ATOMS: atom_id res chain seq x y z
N MET A 1 7.87 25.26 21.04
CA MET A 1 6.99 24.29 20.33
C MET A 1 5.77 24.03 21.21
N MET A 2 4.56 24.33 20.74
CA MET A 2 3.33 24.17 21.53
C MET A 2 3.05 22.67 21.71
N LYS A 3 2.86 22.23 22.94
CA LYS A 3 2.52 20.83 23.24
C LYS A 3 1.01 20.66 23.07
N ILE A 4 0.61 19.77 22.15
CA ILE A 4 -0.81 19.45 21.97
C ILE A 4 -1.27 18.60 23.15
N THR A 5 -2.35 19.02 23.81
CA THR A 5 -2.98 18.31 24.93
C THR A 5 -4.29 17.66 24.49
N THR A 6 -4.77 16.68 25.23
CA THR A 6 -5.97 15.88 24.85
C THR A 6 -7.24 16.72 24.76
N ASP A 7 -7.34 17.82 25.51
CA ASP A 7 -8.46 18.76 25.47
C ASP A 7 -8.54 19.59 24.20
N MET A 8 -7.39 19.76 23.50
CA MET A 8 -7.31 20.43 22.19
C MET A 8 -7.81 19.54 21.04
N ILE A 9 -8.04 18.27 21.30
CA ILE A 9 -8.52 17.31 20.29
C ILE A 9 -10.06 17.29 20.32
N HIS A 10 -10.68 17.26 19.12
CA HIS A 10 -12.13 17.13 19.03
C HIS A 10 -12.63 15.93 19.86
N ARG A 11 -13.73 16.12 20.62
CA ARG A 11 -14.22 15.16 21.61
C ARG A 11 -14.36 13.73 21.08
N ASP A 12 -14.83 13.57 19.83
CA ASP A 12 -15.08 12.26 19.22
C ASP A 12 -13.78 11.52 18.87
N LEU A 13 -12.66 12.24 18.75
CA LEU A 13 -11.34 11.71 18.45
C LEU A 13 -10.50 11.45 19.71
N ARG A 14 -10.90 11.96 20.88
CA ARG A 14 -10.14 11.84 22.15
C ARG A 14 -9.88 10.40 22.56
N LYS A 15 -10.82 9.49 22.28
CA LYS A 15 -10.65 8.06 22.55
C LYS A 15 -9.46 7.41 21.81
N TYR A 16 -9.02 8.03 20.71
CA TYR A 16 -7.87 7.57 19.93
C TYR A 16 -6.57 8.32 20.29
N ALA A 17 -6.65 9.37 21.10
CA ALA A 17 -5.52 10.26 21.37
C ALA A 17 -4.34 9.52 22.01
N SER A 18 -4.58 8.64 22.98
CA SER A 18 -3.54 7.84 23.62
C SER A 18 -2.85 6.90 22.62
N THR A 19 -3.61 6.28 21.73
CA THR A 19 -3.05 5.39 20.70
C THR A 19 -2.17 6.17 19.73
N VAL A 20 -2.60 7.35 19.30
CA VAL A 20 -1.82 8.21 18.39
C VAL A 20 -0.56 8.75 19.09
N LEU A 21 -0.69 9.25 20.32
CA LEU A 21 0.44 9.80 21.08
C LEU A 21 1.47 8.74 21.44
N ASN A 22 1.04 7.53 21.82
CA ASN A 22 1.93 6.42 22.16
C ASN A 22 2.62 5.79 20.92
N ASN A 23 2.03 5.96 19.74
CA ASN A 23 2.58 5.48 18.48
C ASN A 23 3.42 6.53 17.73
N GLN A 24 3.66 7.70 18.32
CA GLN A 24 4.56 8.69 17.74
C GLN A 24 6.00 8.17 17.76
N VAL A 25 6.41 7.59 16.65
CA VAL A 25 7.82 7.26 16.43
C VAL A 25 8.49 8.49 15.85
N SER A 26 9.56 8.94 16.51
CA SER A 26 10.41 9.96 15.93
C SER A 26 11.09 9.42 14.69
N LEU A 27 10.75 9.95 13.52
CA LEU A 27 11.39 9.61 12.25
C LEU A 27 12.58 10.53 11.95
N ASN A 28 13.30 11.00 12.97
CA ASN A 28 14.35 12.02 12.86
C ASN A 28 15.68 11.48 12.33
N SER A 29 15.80 10.18 12.11
CA SER A 29 17.00 9.56 11.57
C SER A 29 16.67 8.37 10.66
N ILE A 30 17.59 8.09 9.74
CA ILE A 30 17.50 6.89 8.88
C ILE A 30 17.43 5.60 9.73
N THR A 31 18.13 5.57 10.85
CA THR A 31 18.09 4.41 11.78
C THR A 31 16.69 4.22 12.36
N ALA A 32 16.02 5.29 12.80
CA ALA A 32 14.66 5.21 13.32
C ALA A 32 13.65 4.79 12.23
N ILE A 33 13.80 5.29 11.01
CA ILE A 33 12.98 4.91 9.86
C ILE A 33 13.14 3.42 9.57
N ARG A 34 14.37 2.91 9.48
CA ARG A 34 14.67 1.49 9.23
C ARG A 34 14.12 0.57 10.33
N GLU A 35 14.24 0.98 11.59
CA GLU A 35 13.72 0.17 12.70
C GLU A 35 12.18 0.12 12.70
N ARG A 36 11.53 1.24 12.37
CA ARG A 36 10.09 1.25 12.16
C ARG A 36 9.67 0.31 11.01
N ASP A 37 10.36 0.38 9.87
CA ASP A 37 10.08 -0.49 8.72
C ASP A 37 10.25 -1.97 9.10
N ARG A 38 11.32 -2.34 9.81
CA ARG A 38 11.50 -3.70 10.32
C ARG A 38 10.36 -4.14 11.24
N THR A 39 9.89 -3.25 12.10
CA THR A 39 8.77 -3.53 13.02
C THR A 39 7.48 -3.77 12.24
N LEU A 40 7.20 -2.96 11.23
CA LEU A 40 6.05 -3.14 10.35
C LEU A 40 6.15 -4.45 9.55
N LYS A 41 7.33 -4.76 9.01
CA LYS A 41 7.57 -6.03 8.30
C LYS A 41 7.30 -7.24 9.19
N ARG A 42 7.78 -7.27 10.43
CA ARG A 42 7.48 -8.36 11.37
C ARG A 42 5.98 -8.54 11.63
N LYS A 43 5.23 -7.44 11.65
CA LYS A 43 3.79 -7.42 11.98
C LYS A 43 2.91 -7.76 10.79
N PHE A 44 3.18 -7.21 9.63
CA PHE A 44 2.27 -7.18 8.51
C PHE A 44 2.73 -7.97 7.28
N TYR A 45 4.04 -8.10 7.03
CA TYR A 45 4.56 -8.68 5.80
C TYR A 45 3.96 -10.05 5.50
N GLY A 46 3.38 -10.21 4.32
CA GLY A 46 2.70 -11.41 3.87
C GLY A 46 1.37 -11.72 4.57
N LYS A 47 0.85 -10.81 5.42
CA LYS A 47 -0.39 -11.02 6.17
C LYS A 47 -1.47 -10.07 5.68
N TRP A 48 -2.53 -10.61 5.13
CA TRP A 48 -3.69 -9.84 4.71
C TRP A 48 -4.80 -9.89 5.75
N PHE A 49 -5.37 -8.73 6.09
CA PHE A 49 -6.39 -8.58 7.14
C PHE A 49 -7.77 -8.22 6.57
N GLY A 50 -7.91 -8.15 5.25
CA GLY A 50 -9.20 -7.96 4.58
C GLY A 50 -10.11 -9.16 4.79
N LYS A 51 -11.41 -8.91 5.03
CA LYS A 51 -12.42 -9.96 5.26
C LYS A 51 -13.14 -10.36 3.97
N ASN A 52 -13.36 -9.39 3.09
CA ASN A 52 -14.08 -9.56 1.83
C ASN A 52 -13.15 -9.60 0.62
N THR A 53 -11.86 -9.61 0.89
CA THR A 53 -10.81 -9.58 -0.12
C THR A 53 -9.72 -10.60 0.21
N HIS A 54 -9.00 -11.06 -0.80
CA HIS A 54 -7.79 -11.86 -0.63
C HIS A 54 -6.64 -11.26 -1.40
N MET A 55 -5.42 -11.56 -0.98
CA MET A 55 -4.20 -11.01 -1.54
C MET A 55 -3.32 -12.14 -2.08
N GLU A 56 -2.82 -11.94 -3.29
CA GLU A 56 -1.75 -12.73 -3.89
C GLU A 56 -0.47 -11.89 -3.98
N GLU A 57 0.67 -12.54 -3.88
CA GLU A 57 1.98 -11.90 -4.07
C GLU A 57 2.62 -12.37 -5.38
N LYS A 58 3.29 -11.44 -6.03
CA LYS A 58 4.14 -11.74 -7.20
C LYS A 58 5.41 -10.89 -7.15
N GLU A 59 6.45 -11.40 -7.77
CA GLU A 59 7.66 -10.65 -8.08
C GLU A 59 7.71 -10.30 -9.56
N ILE A 60 8.04 -9.05 -9.85
CA ILE A 60 8.29 -8.57 -11.20
C ILE A 60 9.71 -8.03 -11.29
N LEU A 61 10.35 -8.24 -12.44
CA LEU A 61 11.74 -7.83 -12.62
C LEU A 61 11.84 -6.36 -13.01
N ARG A 62 12.71 -5.64 -12.34
CA ARG A 62 13.18 -4.31 -12.74
C ARG A 62 14.15 -4.41 -13.92
N ASN A 63 14.45 -3.30 -14.54
CA ASN A 63 15.39 -3.25 -15.68
C ASN A 63 16.84 -3.65 -15.29
N ASP A 64 17.20 -3.48 -14.03
CA ASP A 64 18.50 -3.89 -13.47
C ASP A 64 18.55 -5.36 -13.05
N GLY A 65 17.48 -6.12 -13.27
CA GLY A 65 17.37 -7.52 -12.91
C GLY A 65 16.95 -7.78 -11.46
N SER A 66 16.83 -6.75 -10.62
CA SER A 66 16.31 -6.91 -9.26
C SER A 66 14.80 -7.13 -9.25
N SER A 67 14.29 -7.77 -8.18
CA SER A 67 12.86 -8.03 -8.02
C SER A 67 12.13 -6.87 -7.35
N LEU A 68 10.93 -6.57 -7.84
CA LEU A 68 9.92 -5.76 -7.18
C LEU A 68 8.76 -6.66 -6.75
N ARG A 69 8.51 -6.73 -5.46
CA ARG A 69 7.31 -7.39 -4.92
C ARG A 69 6.09 -6.54 -5.20
N ILE A 70 5.02 -7.19 -5.68
CA ILE A 70 3.70 -6.58 -5.82
C ILE A 70 2.66 -7.44 -5.11
N CYS A 71 1.71 -6.80 -4.46
CA CYS A 71 0.54 -7.44 -3.87
C CYS A 71 -0.67 -7.17 -4.75
N ILE A 72 -1.38 -8.23 -5.15
CA ILE A 72 -2.58 -8.16 -5.96
C ILE A 72 -3.75 -8.53 -5.07
N VAL A 73 -4.70 -7.62 -4.94
CA VAL A 73 -5.87 -7.80 -4.08
C VAL A 73 -7.12 -7.95 -4.94
N TYR A 74 -7.80 -9.04 -4.74
CA TYR A 74 -9.04 -9.36 -5.38
C TYR A 74 -10.20 -9.30 -4.39
N PRO A 75 -11.41 -8.93 -4.81
CA PRO A 75 -12.61 -9.22 -4.04
C PRO A 75 -12.83 -10.73 -3.98
N ASN A 76 -13.40 -11.24 -2.91
CA ASN A 76 -13.71 -12.68 -2.79
C ASN A 76 -14.73 -13.15 -3.83
N HIS A 77 -15.53 -12.23 -4.36
CA HIS A 77 -16.50 -12.48 -5.42
C HIS A 77 -16.33 -11.42 -6.52
N LEU A 78 -15.76 -11.83 -7.65
CA LEU A 78 -15.74 -11.01 -8.85
C LEU A 78 -17.15 -10.95 -9.43
N SER A 79 -17.65 -9.74 -9.73
CA SER A 79 -19.01 -9.52 -10.23
C SER A 79 -19.09 -9.39 -11.77
N GLY A 80 -17.97 -9.53 -12.48
CA GLY A 80 -17.89 -9.42 -13.93
C GLY A 80 -16.66 -10.09 -14.51
N GLU A 81 -16.66 -10.24 -15.85
CA GLU A 81 -15.53 -10.81 -16.57
C GLU A 81 -14.33 -9.87 -16.64
N GLU A 82 -14.58 -8.55 -16.64
CA GLU A 82 -13.56 -7.50 -16.69
C GLU A 82 -13.78 -6.47 -15.58
N CYS A 83 -12.79 -6.31 -14.73
CA CYS A 83 -12.78 -5.37 -13.62
C CYS A 83 -11.99 -4.11 -13.95
N THR A 84 -12.22 -3.05 -13.21
CA THR A 84 -11.34 -1.88 -13.15
C THR A 84 -10.04 -2.25 -12.45
N GLY A 85 -8.90 -1.88 -13.03
CA GLY A 85 -7.59 -2.01 -12.40
C GLY A 85 -7.24 -0.75 -11.62
N LEU A 86 -6.91 -0.91 -10.34
CA LEU A 86 -6.49 0.18 -9.47
C LEU A 86 -5.05 -0.06 -8.99
N LEU A 87 -4.10 0.73 -9.50
CA LEU A 87 -2.77 0.82 -8.89
C LEU A 87 -2.87 1.69 -7.64
N TRP A 88 -2.55 1.13 -6.48
CA TRP A 88 -2.60 1.87 -5.23
C TRP A 88 -1.22 1.99 -4.59
N LEU A 89 -0.80 3.23 -4.34
CA LEU A 89 0.49 3.55 -3.74
C LEU A 89 0.27 3.80 -2.24
N HIS A 90 0.91 2.99 -1.41
CA HIS A 90 0.79 3.13 0.04
C HIS A 90 1.49 4.40 0.55
N GLY A 91 1.01 4.95 1.65
CA GLY A 91 1.61 6.12 2.30
C GLY A 91 2.92 5.81 3.02
N GLY A 92 3.27 6.68 3.97
CA GLY A 92 4.45 6.51 4.83
C GLY A 92 5.63 7.41 4.47
N GLY A 93 5.41 8.48 3.67
CA GLY A 93 6.43 9.49 3.35
C GLY A 93 7.67 8.89 2.66
N TYR A 94 7.50 7.90 1.81
CA TYR A 94 8.56 7.14 1.13
C TYR A 94 9.56 6.45 2.08
N GLY A 95 9.29 6.42 3.39
CA GLY A 95 10.24 5.87 4.36
C GLY A 95 9.73 4.64 5.11
N THR A 96 8.42 4.45 5.18
CA THR A 96 7.82 3.37 5.96
C THR A 96 6.57 2.83 5.27
N THR A 97 5.91 1.87 5.91
CA THR A 97 4.64 1.29 5.47
C THR A 97 4.81 0.18 4.43
N LEU A 98 3.83 -0.69 4.35
CA LEU A 98 3.79 -1.84 3.47
C LEU A 98 2.45 -1.91 2.72
N PRO A 99 2.40 -2.59 1.57
CA PRO A 99 1.16 -2.84 0.83
C PRO A 99 0.03 -3.41 1.71
N GLU A 100 0.35 -4.29 2.64
CA GLU A 100 -0.60 -4.96 3.53
C GLU A 100 -1.38 -3.99 4.43
N GLU A 101 -0.79 -2.86 4.79
CA GLU A 101 -1.46 -1.85 5.61
C GLU A 101 -2.58 -1.11 4.84
N CYS A 102 -2.66 -1.33 3.53
CA CYS A 102 -3.71 -0.76 2.68
C CYS A 102 -5.03 -1.55 2.71
N TYR A 103 -5.14 -2.64 3.48
CA TYR A 103 -6.37 -3.44 3.54
C TYR A 103 -7.66 -2.62 3.81
N PRO A 104 -7.67 -1.53 4.62
CA PRO A 104 -8.90 -0.78 4.82
C PRO A 104 -9.37 -0.02 3.57
N TYR A 105 -8.43 0.35 2.70
CA TYR A 105 -8.76 0.95 1.40
C TYR A 105 -9.27 -0.10 0.43
N ALA A 106 -8.58 -1.26 0.35
CA ALA A 106 -9.01 -2.37 -0.48
C ALA A 106 -10.44 -2.81 -0.14
N GLU A 107 -10.77 -3.01 1.14
CA GLU A 107 -12.13 -3.35 1.59
C GLU A 107 -13.20 -2.36 1.10
N ARG A 108 -12.87 -1.08 0.97
CA ARG A 108 -13.80 -0.06 0.50
C ARG A 108 -13.93 0.00 -1.01
N PHE A 109 -12.81 -0.10 -1.74
CA PHE A 109 -12.82 0.02 -3.20
C PHE A 109 -13.30 -1.27 -3.88
N LEU A 110 -13.04 -2.43 -3.28
CA LEU A 110 -13.33 -3.73 -3.86
C LEU A 110 -14.72 -4.29 -3.47
N ILE A 111 -15.47 -3.58 -2.62
CA ILE A 111 -16.78 -4.05 -2.14
C ILE A 111 -17.81 -4.29 -3.26
N SER A 112 -17.68 -3.59 -4.38
CA SER A 112 -18.55 -3.77 -5.55
C SER A 112 -18.27 -5.07 -6.31
N GLY A 113 -17.13 -5.72 -6.08
CA GLY A 113 -16.66 -6.88 -6.84
C GLY A 113 -16.11 -6.56 -8.24
N ASN A 114 -16.03 -5.28 -8.62
CA ASN A 114 -15.63 -4.83 -9.97
C ASN A 114 -14.25 -4.18 -10.03
N VAL A 115 -13.46 -4.29 -8.98
CA VAL A 115 -12.13 -3.68 -8.89
C VAL A 115 -11.10 -4.71 -8.48
N VAL A 116 -9.97 -4.73 -9.16
CA VAL A 116 -8.75 -5.44 -8.74
C VAL A 116 -7.70 -4.40 -8.40
N MET A 117 -7.12 -4.47 -7.21
CA MET A 117 -6.13 -3.51 -6.72
C MET A 117 -4.73 -4.14 -6.76
N VAL A 118 -3.76 -3.39 -7.26
CA VAL A 118 -2.34 -3.80 -7.27
C VAL A 118 -1.53 -2.79 -6.48
N LEU A 119 -0.75 -3.29 -5.53
CA LEU A 119 0.04 -2.50 -4.60
C LEU A 119 1.53 -2.89 -4.72
N PRO A 120 2.38 -2.03 -5.27
CA PRO A 120 3.82 -2.27 -5.26
C PRO A 120 4.41 -2.05 -3.87
N ASP A 121 5.31 -2.93 -3.44
CA ASP A 121 6.21 -2.69 -2.33
C ASP A 121 7.43 -1.93 -2.86
N TYR A 122 7.19 -0.67 -3.23
CA TYR A 122 8.18 0.18 -3.88
C TYR A 122 9.37 0.48 -2.96
N ARG A 123 10.54 0.70 -3.55
CA ARG A 123 11.77 1.05 -2.82
C ARG A 123 11.59 2.29 -1.98
N LYS A 124 11.92 2.18 -0.70
CA LYS A 124 11.87 3.29 0.24
C LYS A 124 13.05 4.24 0.01
N SER A 125 12.93 5.49 0.41
CA SER A 125 13.95 6.53 0.19
C SER A 125 15.32 6.21 0.81
N TYR A 126 15.34 5.36 1.85
CA TYR A 126 16.58 4.90 2.47
C TYR A 126 17.20 3.68 1.75
N GLU A 127 16.46 3.02 0.87
CA GLU A 127 16.93 1.91 0.03
C GLU A 127 17.48 2.44 -1.29
N ALA A 128 16.76 3.38 -1.91
CA ALA A 128 17.18 4.04 -3.13
C ALA A 128 16.58 5.45 -3.24
N PRO A 129 17.37 6.44 -3.74
CA PRO A 129 16.89 7.81 -3.88
C PRO A 129 15.85 7.93 -5.01
N TYR A 130 15.20 9.10 -5.07
CA TYR A 130 14.39 9.48 -6.24
C TYR A 130 15.20 9.28 -7.54
N PRO A 131 14.61 8.72 -8.62
CA PRO A 131 13.18 8.45 -8.82
C PRO A 131 12.76 6.98 -8.53
N ALA A 132 13.51 6.21 -7.76
CA ALA A 132 13.34 4.77 -7.61
C ALA A 132 11.90 4.32 -7.28
N ALA A 133 11.23 4.97 -6.33
CA ALA A 133 9.84 4.64 -5.99
C ALA A 133 8.86 4.94 -7.15
N LEU A 134 9.09 6.03 -7.88
CA LEU A 134 8.30 6.38 -9.07
C LEU A 134 8.48 5.36 -10.20
N GLU A 135 9.72 4.90 -10.42
CA GLU A 135 10.04 3.87 -11.40
C GLU A 135 9.36 2.54 -11.06
N ASP A 136 9.34 2.16 -9.78
CA ASP A 136 8.67 0.95 -9.29
C ASP A 136 7.14 1.05 -9.51
N ALA A 137 6.54 2.20 -9.22
CA ALA A 137 5.12 2.46 -9.46
C ALA A 137 4.79 2.38 -10.96
N TYR A 138 5.60 3.00 -11.81
CA TYR A 138 5.42 2.98 -13.25
C TYR A 138 5.64 1.59 -13.87
N LEU A 139 6.62 0.86 -13.37
CA LEU A 139 6.85 -0.55 -13.75
C LEU A 139 5.62 -1.40 -13.43
N THR A 140 5.04 -1.23 -12.25
CA THR A 140 3.82 -1.93 -11.83
C THR A 140 2.64 -1.60 -12.75
N LEU A 141 2.43 -0.33 -13.10
CA LEU A 141 1.37 0.08 -14.03
C LEU A 141 1.53 -0.56 -15.41
N LYS A 142 2.74 -0.57 -15.96
CA LYS A 142 3.04 -1.25 -17.23
C LYS A 142 2.79 -2.75 -17.15
N TRP A 143 3.17 -3.36 -16.03
CA TRP A 143 2.96 -4.78 -15.79
C TRP A 143 1.47 -5.12 -15.69
N MET A 144 0.67 -4.31 -14.97
CA MET A 144 -0.79 -4.46 -14.90
C MET A 144 -1.43 -4.42 -16.28
N LYS A 145 -1.07 -3.43 -17.11
CA LYS A 145 -1.59 -3.31 -18.47
C LYS A 145 -1.25 -4.53 -19.32
N LYS A 146 -0.01 -5.00 -19.25
CA LYS A 146 0.45 -6.18 -20.01
C LYS A 146 -0.24 -7.48 -19.58
N HIS A 147 -0.61 -7.59 -18.32
CA HIS A 147 -1.20 -8.81 -17.75
C HIS A 147 -2.68 -8.65 -17.43
N ALA A 148 -3.33 -7.62 -17.96
CA ALA A 148 -4.71 -7.25 -17.62
C ALA A 148 -5.69 -8.44 -17.75
N CYS A 149 -5.64 -9.20 -18.83
CA CYS A 149 -6.47 -10.38 -19.03
C CYS A 149 -6.30 -11.43 -17.91
N LYS A 150 -5.04 -11.71 -17.49
CA LYS A 150 -4.76 -12.67 -16.40
C LYS A 150 -5.22 -12.17 -15.03
N LEU A 151 -5.39 -10.87 -14.89
CA LEU A 151 -5.84 -10.20 -13.67
C LEU A 151 -7.35 -9.94 -13.69
N HIS A 152 -8.07 -10.36 -14.70
CA HIS A 152 -9.47 -9.99 -14.92
C HIS A 152 -9.70 -8.47 -14.97
N ILE A 153 -8.73 -7.71 -15.49
CA ILE A 153 -8.77 -6.25 -15.59
C ILE A 153 -8.98 -5.84 -17.05
N ASN A 154 -9.86 -4.86 -17.27
CA ASN A 154 -9.95 -4.17 -18.54
C ASN A 154 -8.72 -3.25 -18.73
N PRO A 155 -7.87 -3.46 -19.75
CA PRO A 155 -6.64 -2.68 -19.96
C PRO A 155 -6.90 -1.20 -20.29
N HIS A 156 -8.14 -0.83 -20.58
CA HIS A 156 -8.58 0.54 -20.85
C HIS A 156 -9.19 1.23 -19.60
N GLN A 157 -9.34 0.50 -18.48
CA GLN A 157 -9.89 0.99 -17.22
C GLN A 157 -8.85 0.84 -16.11
N LEU A 158 -7.73 1.54 -16.24
CA LEU A 158 -6.66 1.58 -15.25
C LEU A 158 -6.64 2.93 -14.55
N PHE A 159 -6.69 2.90 -13.24
CA PHE A 159 -6.62 4.08 -12.38
C PHE A 159 -5.42 3.99 -11.44
N VAL A 160 -4.97 5.16 -10.99
CA VAL A 160 -3.89 5.28 -9.99
C VAL A 160 -4.42 6.07 -8.81
N GLY A 161 -4.18 5.57 -7.63
CA GLY A 161 -4.52 6.21 -6.37
C GLY A 161 -3.43 6.01 -5.32
N GLY A 162 -3.61 6.62 -4.16
CA GLY A 162 -2.66 6.48 -3.05
C GLY A 162 -3.00 7.36 -1.85
N VAL A 163 -2.16 7.30 -0.81
CA VAL A 163 -2.24 8.07 0.44
C VAL A 163 -0.91 8.70 0.81
#